data_85001d49d12363091101460e763743a7
#
_entry.id   85001d49d12363091101460e763743a7
#
_cell.length_a   1.000
_cell.length_b   1.000
_cell.length_c   1.000
_cell.angle_alpha   90.00
_cell.angle_beta   90.00
_cell.angle_gamma   90.00
#
_symmetry.space_group_name_H-M   'P 1'
#
loop_
_entity.id
_entity.type
_entity.pdbx_description
1 polymer ?
#
loop_
_entity_poly.entity_id
_entity_poly.type
_entity_poly.pdbx_seq_one_letter_code
_entity_poly.pdbx_strand_id
1 'polypeptide(L)'
;DWSSDRVLFRSKNVQEVADGDVLDLGGHELHFIFAPMVHWPEVMVTYDAADKVLFSADGFGKFGALDAADGDWACEARRYYFGIVGKYGPQVQNMLKKAAALDIEIICPLHGPVLDEDPGYYIGLYDTWSSYLAETDGICICYTSVYGHTREAAELLRTELLDRGVPNVEISDLARCDWAEAVEDAFRYDKLVLAATTYNSEIFPFMKQFIDHLTERNFQKKTVAFLENGTWAPTAAKIMKGMFEKCRDITFAVNTVTILSAMNEENREQIKALADELAADYIKPDLEADEKKIDPSALFKIGYGLYVITSNDGKRDNGMIGNTVAQVSSDPSRLIVGINKANYSCETIAKTGVLNVCTLNEQAPFQIFQHFGFQSGRDVSKFADFEHFDKSSNGLPYLNKYANGYMSLKVFETVDTGSHLMFFCDITESAVLNSVDTMTYTFYRKNVKPRPQEEIKGWVCDICGYVYEGEHLPEDFICPICKHGTSDFSKLG
;
A
#
# COMPACT_ATOMS: atom_id res chain seq x y z
N ASP A 1 -34.58 -10.45 21.65
CA ASP A 1 -35.15 -10.98 20.44
C ASP A 1 -35.32 -9.86 19.42
N TRP A 2 -34.27 -9.62 18.63
CA TRP A 2 -34.23 -8.59 17.61
C TRP A 2 -34.88 -9.05 16.30
N SER A 3 -35.32 -10.32 16.26
CA SER A 3 -35.90 -10.94 15.07
C SER A 3 -37.43 -10.80 15.00
N SER A 4 -38.09 -10.09 15.90
CA SER A 4 -39.51 -9.89 15.77
C SER A 4 -39.80 -8.64 14.93
N ASP A 5 -40.15 -8.82 13.68
CA ASP A 5 -40.65 -7.83 12.72
C ASP A 5 -41.68 -6.85 13.26
N ARG A 6 -42.27 -7.18 14.42
CA ARG A 6 -43.32 -6.40 15.09
C ARG A 6 -42.80 -5.17 15.83
N VAL A 7 -41.51 -5.07 16.08
CA VAL A 7 -40.93 -3.94 16.87
C VAL A 7 -40.43 -2.80 15.98
N LEU A 8 -39.88 -3.12 14.82
CA LEU A 8 -39.25 -2.16 13.93
C LEU A 8 -40.22 -1.49 12.95
N PHE A 9 -41.23 -2.17 12.45
CA PHE A 9 -42.13 -1.65 11.44
C PHE A 9 -43.58 -1.72 11.88
N ARG A 10 -44.12 -0.61 12.36
CA ARG A 10 -45.59 -0.45 12.59
C ARG A 10 -46.36 -0.08 11.31
N SER A 11 -45.70 -0.19 10.15
CA SER A 11 -46.36 0.09 8.87
C SER A 11 -47.36 -0.99 8.52
N LYS A 12 -48.54 -0.57 8.05
CA LYS A 12 -49.56 -1.49 7.49
C LYS A 12 -49.27 -1.81 6.03
N ASN A 13 -48.34 -1.08 5.41
CA ASN A 13 -47.95 -1.21 4.01
C ASN A 13 -46.55 -1.86 3.98
N VAL A 14 -46.51 -3.19 4.19
CA VAL A 14 -45.28 -3.98 4.12
C VAL A 14 -45.48 -4.99 3.00
N GLN A 15 -44.51 -5.07 2.11
CA GLN A 15 -44.43 -6.12 1.12
C GLN A 15 -43.26 -7.03 1.50
N GLU A 16 -43.52 -8.30 1.74
CA GLU A 16 -42.49 -9.30 1.90
C GLU A 16 -41.92 -9.66 0.54
N VAL A 17 -40.61 -9.86 0.48
CA VAL A 17 -39.88 -10.24 -0.73
C VAL A 17 -39.08 -11.50 -0.47
N ALA A 18 -38.94 -12.33 -1.48
CA ALA A 18 -38.13 -13.54 -1.49
C ALA A 18 -36.81 -13.31 -2.27
N ASP A 19 -35.89 -14.26 -2.13
CA ASP A 19 -34.64 -14.24 -2.90
C ASP A 19 -34.91 -14.35 -4.40
N GLY A 20 -34.46 -13.36 -5.16
CA GLY A 20 -34.68 -13.26 -6.60
C GLY A 20 -35.97 -12.55 -7.02
N ASP A 21 -36.78 -12.08 -6.07
CA ASP A 21 -37.96 -11.26 -6.41
C ASP A 21 -37.55 -9.96 -7.07
N VAL A 22 -38.47 -9.43 -7.90
CA VAL A 22 -38.33 -8.15 -8.57
C VAL A 22 -39.54 -7.28 -8.24
N LEU A 23 -39.26 -6.02 -7.85
CA LEU A 23 -40.28 -5.03 -7.61
C LEU A 23 -40.19 -3.92 -8.67
N ASP A 24 -41.22 -3.80 -9.48
CA ASP A 24 -41.37 -2.73 -10.46
C ASP A 24 -41.97 -1.48 -9.78
N LEU A 25 -41.24 -0.38 -9.85
CA LEU A 25 -41.64 0.96 -9.36
C LEU A 25 -42.09 1.89 -10.51
N GLY A 26 -42.31 1.36 -11.72
CA GLY A 26 -42.77 2.09 -12.89
C GLY A 26 -41.65 2.75 -13.72
N GLY A 27 -40.46 2.92 -13.18
CA GLY A 27 -39.27 3.47 -13.88
C GLY A 27 -37.99 2.79 -13.44
N HIS A 28 -38.04 2.05 -12.35
CA HIS A 28 -36.95 1.31 -11.75
C HIS A 28 -37.43 -0.11 -11.42
N GLU A 29 -36.59 -1.08 -11.68
CA GLU A 29 -36.79 -2.48 -11.27
C GLU A 29 -35.78 -2.82 -10.19
N LEU A 30 -36.27 -3.12 -8.97
CA LEU A 30 -35.46 -3.50 -7.83
C LEU A 30 -35.40 -5.02 -7.73
N HIS A 31 -34.21 -5.59 -7.89
CA HIS A 31 -33.93 -7.01 -7.73
C HIS A 31 -33.41 -7.28 -6.32
N PHE A 32 -34.03 -8.23 -5.61
CA PHE A 32 -33.63 -8.57 -4.24
C PHE A 32 -32.83 -9.87 -4.23
N ILE A 33 -31.63 -9.78 -3.65
CA ILE A 33 -30.67 -10.89 -3.56
C ILE A 33 -30.36 -11.12 -2.09
N PHE A 34 -30.76 -12.27 -1.58
CA PHE A 34 -30.47 -12.65 -0.21
C PHE A 34 -28.98 -13.03 -0.07
N ALA A 35 -28.35 -12.39 0.89
CA ALA A 35 -26.94 -12.56 1.24
C ALA A 35 -26.79 -12.91 2.73
N PRO A 36 -27.42 -14.01 3.21
CA PRO A 36 -27.42 -14.34 4.63
C PRO A 36 -26.00 -14.50 5.17
N MET A 37 -25.76 -13.95 6.36
CA MET A 37 -24.45 -13.93 7.05
C MET A 37 -23.39 -13.04 6.39
N VAL A 38 -23.80 -12.11 5.53
CA VAL A 38 -22.90 -11.07 5.00
C VAL A 38 -23.30 -9.68 5.57
N HIS A 39 -23.22 -9.35 6.92
CA HIS A 39 -22.75 -10.35 7.91
C HIS A 39 -23.86 -10.81 8.86
N TRP A 40 -25.07 -10.32 8.74
CA TRP A 40 -26.24 -10.74 9.53
C TRP A 40 -27.03 -11.84 8.83
N PRO A 41 -27.80 -12.68 9.57
CA PRO A 41 -28.60 -13.76 8.97
C PRO A 41 -29.63 -13.31 7.94
N GLU A 42 -30.18 -12.11 8.11
CA GLU A 42 -31.24 -11.52 7.30
C GLU A 42 -30.76 -10.58 6.20
N VAL A 43 -29.46 -10.47 5.96
CA VAL A 43 -28.94 -9.52 4.96
C VAL A 43 -29.49 -9.82 3.57
N MET A 44 -29.94 -8.74 2.95
CA MET A 44 -30.39 -8.68 1.57
C MET A 44 -29.69 -7.50 0.89
N VAL A 45 -29.16 -7.73 -0.29
CA VAL A 45 -28.68 -6.66 -1.18
C VAL A 45 -29.74 -6.38 -2.23
N THR A 46 -29.83 -5.14 -2.68
CA THR A 46 -30.82 -4.70 -3.65
C THR A 46 -30.12 -4.12 -4.86
N TYR A 47 -30.50 -4.55 -6.06
CA TYR A 47 -29.97 -4.01 -7.30
C TYR A 47 -31.05 -3.27 -8.07
N ASP A 48 -30.79 -2.00 -8.40
CA ASP A 48 -31.62 -1.22 -9.30
C ASP A 48 -31.12 -1.40 -10.74
N ALA A 49 -31.94 -2.04 -11.56
CA ALA A 49 -31.57 -2.38 -12.94
C ALA A 49 -31.59 -1.14 -13.88
N ALA A 50 -32.35 -0.09 -13.56
CA ALA A 50 -32.41 1.12 -14.37
C ALA A 50 -31.13 1.97 -14.25
N ASP A 51 -30.65 2.16 -13.03
CA ASP A 51 -29.46 2.95 -12.73
C ASP A 51 -28.21 2.12 -12.54
N LYS A 52 -28.33 0.76 -12.61
CA LYS A 52 -27.25 -0.21 -12.41
C LYS A 52 -26.53 -0.08 -11.06
N VAL A 53 -27.28 0.26 -10.03
CA VAL A 53 -26.81 0.51 -8.67
C VAL A 53 -27.02 -0.71 -7.79
N LEU A 54 -25.95 -1.19 -7.16
CA LEU A 54 -26.01 -2.21 -6.13
C LEU A 54 -25.99 -1.59 -4.73
N PHE A 55 -27.09 -1.64 -4.00
CA PHE A 55 -27.14 -1.34 -2.57
C PHE A 55 -26.72 -2.58 -1.80
N SER A 56 -25.47 -2.59 -1.37
CA SER A 56 -24.77 -3.81 -0.94
C SER A 56 -24.86 -4.11 0.56
N ALA A 57 -25.70 -3.39 1.31
CA ALA A 57 -25.72 -3.44 2.78
C ALA A 57 -24.29 -3.19 3.33
N ASP A 58 -23.78 -4.07 4.22
CA ASP A 58 -22.42 -3.96 4.75
C ASP A 58 -21.34 -4.49 3.78
N GLY A 59 -21.75 -5.15 2.70
CA GLY A 59 -20.82 -5.59 1.66
C GLY A 59 -20.10 -4.42 1.00
N PHE A 60 -18.81 -4.56 0.72
CA PHE A 60 -17.93 -3.54 0.14
C PHE A 60 -17.69 -2.31 1.04
N GLY A 61 -18.04 -2.40 2.33
CA GLY A 61 -17.78 -1.37 3.30
C GLY A 61 -16.30 -1.23 3.68
N LYS A 62 -15.95 -0.08 4.24
CA LYS A 62 -14.63 0.18 4.84
C LYS A 62 -14.77 0.91 6.17
N PHE A 63 -13.73 0.85 7.01
CA PHE A 63 -13.62 1.72 8.18
C PHE A 63 -13.23 3.16 7.77
N GLY A 64 -13.46 4.08 8.69
CA GLY A 64 -13.13 5.49 8.57
C GLY A 64 -14.31 6.38 8.23
N ALA A 65 -14.22 7.65 8.61
CA ALA A 65 -15.20 8.67 8.27
C ALA A 65 -15.03 9.12 6.80
N LEU A 66 -16.10 9.56 6.15
CA LEU A 66 -16.08 9.99 4.75
C LEU A 66 -15.21 11.23 4.50
N ASP A 67 -14.96 12.02 5.52
CA ASP A 67 -14.11 13.22 5.51
C ASP A 67 -12.68 12.96 6.02
N ALA A 68 -12.37 11.72 6.40
CA ALA A 68 -11.00 11.34 6.73
C ALA A 68 -10.13 11.40 5.47
N ALA A 69 -8.87 11.83 5.62
CA ALA A 69 -7.92 11.80 4.52
C ALA A 69 -7.83 10.38 3.93
N ASP A 70 -8.09 10.26 2.64
CA ASP A 70 -8.14 8.98 1.95
C ASP A 70 -6.79 8.27 2.02
N GLY A 71 -6.75 7.24 2.89
CA GLY A 71 -5.79 6.16 2.74
C GLY A 71 -6.21 5.24 1.59
N ASP A 72 -5.40 4.23 1.33
CA ASP A 72 -5.76 3.16 0.40
C ASP A 72 -7.09 2.50 0.83
N TRP A 73 -8.13 2.60 -0.04
CA TRP A 73 -9.43 1.98 0.22
C TRP A 73 -9.30 0.50 0.56
N ALA A 74 -8.44 -0.22 -0.17
CA ALA A 74 -8.27 -1.66 -0.01
C ALA A 74 -7.76 -2.04 1.39
N CYS A 75 -6.88 -1.24 2.00
CA CYS A 75 -6.37 -1.48 3.35
C CYS A 75 -7.51 -1.45 4.38
N GLU A 76 -8.28 -0.36 4.44
CA GLU A 76 -9.37 -0.22 5.41
C GLU A 76 -10.57 -1.14 5.09
N ALA A 77 -10.83 -1.43 3.82
CA ALA A 77 -11.86 -2.37 3.41
C ALA A 77 -11.49 -3.82 3.74
N ARG A 78 -10.23 -4.22 3.58
CA ARG A 78 -9.72 -5.55 3.96
C ARG A 78 -9.80 -5.73 5.47
N ARG A 79 -9.41 -4.72 6.23
CA ARG A 79 -9.52 -4.68 7.68
C ARG A 79 -10.99 -4.81 8.14
N TYR A 80 -11.90 -4.09 7.48
CA TYR A 80 -13.34 -4.20 7.70
C TYR A 80 -13.82 -5.61 7.37
N TYR A 81 -13.47 -6.13 6.19
CA TYR A 81 -13.89 -7.44 5.72
C TYR A 81 -13.46 -8.56 6.69
N PHE A 82 -12.16 -8.69 7.00
CA PHE A 82 -11.68 -9.74 7.90
C PHE A 82 -12.09 -9.50 9.34
N GLY A 83 -12.32 -8.26 9.76
CA GLY A 83 -12.85 -7.94 11.07
C GLY A 83 -14.29 -8.45 11.30
N ILE A 84 -15.13 -8.36 10.29
CA ILE A 84 -16.59 -8.53 10.40
C ILE A 84 -17.11 -9.71 9.57
N VAL A 85 -16.72 -9.81 8.30
CA VAL A 85 -17.27 -10.77 7.33
C VAL A 85 -16.40 -12.01 7.15
N GLY A 86 -15.10 -11.94 7.44
CA GLY A 86 -14.09 -12.93 7.05
C GLY A 86 -14.39 -14.38 7.38
N LYS A 87 -15.15 -14.65 8.45
CA LYS A 87 -15.62 -16.00 8.79
C LYS A 87 -16.58 -16.61 7.75
N TYR A 88 -17.28 -15.76 6.99
CA TYR A 88 -18.40 -16.11 6.13
C TYR A 88 -18.03 -16.06 4.64
N GLY A 89 -16.79 -16.32 4.28
CA GLY A 89 -16.32 -16.35 2.88
C GLY A 89 -17.21 -17.14 1.92
N PRO A 90 -17.67 -18.38 2.26
CA PRO A 90 -18.57 -19.14 1.39
C PRO A 90 -19.90 -18.44 1.11
N GLN A 91 -20.43 -17.68 2.08
CA GLN A 91 -21.67 -16.92 1.91
C GLN A 91 -21.44 -15.71 0.98
N VAL A 92 -20.31 -15.02 1.12
CA VAL A 92 -19.90 -13.94 0.19
C VAL A 92 -19.74 -14.50 -1.22
N GLN A 93 -19.07 -15.64 -1.38
CA GLN A 93 -18.94 -16.32 -2.69
C GLN A 93 -20.30 -16.66 -3.31
N ASN A 94 -21.28 -17.06 -2.50
CA ASN A 94 -22.63 -17.32 -3.00
C ASN A 94 -23.34 -16.02 -3.45
N MET A 95 -23.18 -14.93 -2.68
CA MET A 95 -23.68 -13.60 -3.06
C MET A 95 -23.06 -13.13 -4.37
N LEU A 96 -21.74 -13.21 -4.52
CA LEU A 96 -21.01 -12.81 -5.73
C LEU A 96 -21.47 -13.61 -6.95
N LYS A 97 -21.72 -14.93 -6.81
CA LYS A 97 -22.24 -15.76 -7.91
C LYS A 97 -23.64 -15.31 -8.36
N LYS A 98 -24.51 -14.92 -7.43
CA LYS A 98 -25.84 -14.40 -7.77
C LYS A 98 -25.73 -13.03 -8.47
N ALA A 99 -24.80 -12.18 -8.00
CA ALA A 99 -24.58 -10.85 -8.57
C ALA A 99 -23.82 -10.88 -9.91
N ALA A 100 -23.17 -11.99 -10.28
CA ALA A 100 -22.32 -12.07 -11.48
C ALA A 100 -23.07 -11.84 -12.81
N ALA A 101 -24.39 -11.97 -12.83
CA ALA A 101 -25.22 -11.71 -14.02
C ALA A 101 -25.69 -10.24 -14.12
N LEU A 102 -25.40 -9.42 -13.12
CA LEU A 102 -25.83 -8.04 -13.03
C LEU A 102 -24.79 -7.13 -13.68
N ASP A 103 -25.26 -6.09 -14.36
CA ASP A 103 -24.43 -5.04 -14.93
C ASP A 103 -24.30 -3.90 -13.92
N ILE A 104 -23.33 -4.02 -12.99
CA ILE A 104 -23.15 -3.11 -11.87
C ILE A 104 -22.20 -1.99 -12.27
N GLU A 105 -22.68 -0.75 -12.23
CA GLU A 105 -21.88 0.46 -12.48
C GLU A 105 -21.55 1.22 -11.18
N ILE A 106 -22.39 1.07 -10.14
CA ILE A 106 -22.24 1.77 -8.86
C ILE A 106 -22.51 0.80 -7.72
N ILE A 107 -21.67 0.82 -6.68
CA ILE A 107 -21.91 0.07 -5.43
C ILE A 107 -22.09 1.09 -4.30
N CYS A 108 -23.21 0.96 -3.57
CA CYS A 108 -23.55 1.80 -2.42
C CYS A 108 -23.53 0.98 -1.13
N PRO A 109 -22.40 0.92 -0.42
CA PRO A 109 -22.32 0.26 0.88
C PRO A 109 -22.92 1.13 1.99
N LEU A 110 -23.32 0.51 3.11
CA LEU A 110 -23.77 1.25 4.30
C LEU A 110 -22.63 1.93 5.06
N HIS A 111 -21.40 1.48 4.88
CA HIS A 111 -20.19 2.01 5.50
C HIS A 111 -19.14 2.34 4.44
N GLY A 112 -18.62 3.57 4.46
CA GLY A 112 -17.63 4.04 3.49
C GLY A 112 -18.25 4.84 2.34
N PRO A 113 -17.47 5.16 1.30
CA PRO A 113 -17.92 5.97 0.17
C PRO A 113 -18.77 5.15 -0.82
N VAL A 114 -19.50 5.85 -1.67
CA VAL A 114 -20.05 5.27 -2.89
C VAL A 114 -18.89 4.90 -3.82
N LEU A 115 -18.98 3.70 -4.42
CA LEU A 115 -17.96 3.15 -5.30
C LEU A 115 -18.49 3.20 -6.73
N ASP A 116 -18.15 4.23 -7.46
CA ASP A 116 -18.61 4.53 -8.82
C ASP A 116 -17.47 4.50 -9.86
N GLU A 117 -16.24 4.28 -9.41
CA GLU A 117 -15.09 4.06 -10.27
C GLU A 117 -14.68 2.58 -10.21
N ASP A 118 -14.68 1.89 -11.36
CA ASP A 118 -14.25 0.48 -11.54
C ASP A 118 -14.84 -0.50 -10.49
N PRO A 119 -16.17 -0.76 -10.47
CA PRO A 119 -16.77 -1.75 -9.56
C PRO A 119 -16.14 -3.13 -9.66
N GLY A 120 -15.58 -3.48 -10.82
CA GLY A 120 -14.89 -4.74 -11.05
C GLY A 120 -13.68 -4.94 -10.13
N TYR A 121 -12.95 -3.88 -9.81
CA TYR A 121 -11.84 -3.90 -8.86
C TYR A 121 -12.30 -4.33 -7.46
N TYR A 122 -13.34 -3.72 -6.94
CA TYR A 122 -13.86 -4.02 -5.60
C TYR A 122 -14.45 -5.42 -5.51
N ILE A 123 -15.18 -5.84 -6.54
CA ILE A 123 -15.74 -7.20 -6.65
C ILE A 123 -14.62 -8.24 -6.71
N GLY A 124 -13.54 -7.97 -7.46
CA GLY A 124 -12.37 -8.83 -7.55
C GLY A 124 -11.64 -9.01 -6.21
N LEU A 125 -11.52 -7.95 -5.42
CA LEU A 125 -10.97 -8.03 -4.07
C LEU A 125 -11.84 -8.88 -3.14
N TYR A 126 -13.16 -8.68 -3.17
CA TYR A 126 -14.10 -9.49 -2.38
C TYR A 126 -14.08 -10.97 -2.79
N ASP A 127 -13.92 -11.27 -4.08
CA ASP A 127 -13.76 -12.65 -4.57
C ASP A 127 -12.47 -13.28 -4.01
N THR A 128 -11.37 -12.55 -4.05
CA THR A 128 -10.06 -12.97 -3.50
C THR A 128 -10.16 -13.24 -1.99
N TRP A 129 -10.67 -12.28 -1.22
CA TRP A 129 -10.74 -12.39 0.24
C TRP A 129 -11.69 -13.49 0.68
N SER A 130 -12.86 -13.62 0.04
CA SER A 130 -13.87 -14.64 0.39
C SER A 130 -13.47 -16.04 -0.05
N SER A 131 -12.58 -16.15 -1.00
CA SER A 131 -11.92 -17.40 -1.40
C SER A 131 -10.72 -17.75 -0.52
N TYR A 132 -10.34 -16.89 0.42
CA TYR A 132 -9.15 -16.99 1.28
C TYR A 132 -7.83 -17.12 0.51
N LEU A 133 -7.81 -16.58 -0.69
CA LEU A 133 -6.58 -16.48 -1.49
C LEU A 133 -5.74 -15.31 -1.00
N ALA A 134 -4.45 -15.35 -1.30
CA ALA A 134 -3.59 -14.19 -1.08
C ALA A 134 -3.95 -13.08 -2.08
N GLU A 135 -4.01 -11.85 -1.59
CA GLU A 135 -4.19 -10.67 -2.43
C GLU A 135 -2.86 -10.24 -3.05
N THR A 136 -1.78 -10.42 -2.31
CA THR A 136 -0.46 -9.94 -2.67
C THR A 136 0.58 -11.02 -2.36
N ASP A 137 1.48 -11.27 -3.30
CA ASP A 137 2.65 -12.12 -3.07
C ASP A 137 3.53 -11.51 -1.99
N GLY A 138 3.82 -12.25 -0.93
CA GLY A 138 4.68 -11.77 0.14
C GLY A 138 4.52 -12.53 1.46
N ILE A 139 5.21 -12.05 2.48
CA ILE A 139 5.32 -12.70 3.78
C ILE A 139 5.00 -11.71 4.89
N CYS A 140 4.06 -12.07 5.75
CA CYS A 140 3.78 -11.36 6.99
C CYS A 140 4.55 -12.02 8.15
N ILE A 141 5.34 -11.25 8.89
CA ILE A 141 6.07 -11.69 10.09
C ILE A 141 5.40 -11.04 11.30
N CYS A 142 4.77 -11.85 12.15
CA CYS A 142 4.18 -11.39 13.40
C CYS A 142 4.99 -11.90 14.58
N TYR A 143 5.43 -11.01 15.46
CA TYR A 143 6.26 -11.41 16.59
C TYR A 143 5.80 -10.84 17.93
N THR A 144 6.23 -11.54 18.99
CA THR A 144 6.22 -11.02 20.36
C THR A 144 7.61 -11.18 20.96
N SER A 145 8.10 -10.14 21.63
CA SER A 145 9.44 -10.16 22.23
C SER A 145 9.44 -9.51 23.60
N VAL A 146 10.05 -10.19 24.59
CA VAL A 146 10.14 -9.70 25.97
C VAL A 146 11.41 -8.88 26.17
N TYR A 147 12.57 -9.43 25.77
CA TYR A 147 13.90 -8.83 25.98
C TYR A 147 14.57 -8.36 24.67
N GLY A 148 13.88 -8.39 23.53
CA GLY A 148 14.41 -7.96 22.25
C GLY A 148 14.96 -9.09 21.36
N HIS A 149 15.39 -10.22 21.91
CA HIS A 149 16.06 -11.27 21.11
C HIS A 149 15.18 -11.93 20.05
N THR A 150 13.88 -12.12 20.33
CA THR A 150 12.94 -12.64 19.33
C THR A 150 12.68 -11.60 18.24
N ARG A 151 12.65 -10.30 18.59
CA ARG A 151 12.57 -9.21 17.63
C ARG A 151 13.79 -9.20 16.71
N GLU A 152 15.01 -9.27 17.26
CA GLU A 152 16.23 -9.31 16.45
C GLU A 152 16.19 -10.46 15.43
N ALA A 153 15.69 -11.63 15.82
CA ALA A 153 15.57 -12.77 14.91
C ALA A 153 14.52 -12.55 13.81
N ALA A 154 13.39 -11.94 14.15
CA ALA A 154 12.35 -11.60 13.19
C ALA A 154 12.83 -10.54 12.18
N GLU A 155 13.54 -9.51 12.66
CA GLU A 155 14.15 -8.46 11.82
C GLU A 155 15.25 -9.02 10.91
N LEU A 156 16.07 -9.95 11.41
CA LEU A 156 17.07 -10.65 10.60
C LEU A 156 16.40 -11.48 9.51
N LEU A 157 15.35 -12.24 9.84
CA LEU A 157 14.61 -13.02 8.84
C LEU A 157 14.00 -12.09 7.77
N ARG A 158 13.45 -10.94 8.17
CA ARG A 158 12.93 -9.94 7.22
C ARG A 158 14.01 -9.50 6.23
N THR A 159 15.20 -9.18 6.74
CA THR A 159 16.34 -8.79 5.91
C THR A 159 16.73 -9.91 4.94
N GLU A 160 16.88 -11.13 5.44
CA GLU A 160 17.24 -12.30 4.63
C GLU A 160 16.19 -12.60 3.53
N LEU A 161 14.90 -12.39 3.80
CA LEU A 161 13.83 -12.58 2.81
C LEU A 161 13.86 -11.48 1.72
N LEU A 162 14.06 -10.22 2.10
CA LEU A 162 14.20 -9.12 1.16
C LEU A 162 15.43 -9.28 0.26
N ASP A 163 16.56 -9.73 0.84
CA ASP A 163 17.80 -9.98 0.10
C ASP A 163 17.64 -11.12 -0.93
N ARG A 164 16.70 -12.05 -0.71
CA ARG A 164 16.32 -13.11 -1.64
C ARG A 164 15.29 -12.72 -2.67
N GLY A 165 14.84 -11.46 -2.65
CA GLY A 165 13.89 -10.92 -3.63
C GLY A 165 12.43 -11.24 -3.35
N VAL A 166 12.05 -11.56 -2.11
CA VAL A 166 10.63 -11.63 -1.72
C VAL A 166 10.01 -10.24 -1.93
N PRO A 167 8.91 -10.12 -2.71
CA PRO A 167 8.44 -8.81 -3.18
C PRO A 167 7.90 -7.92 -2.04
N ASN A 168 7.29 -8.53 -1.02
CA ASN A 168 6.73 -7.82 0.12
C ASN A 168 7.02 -8.59 1.41
N VAL A 169 7.59 -7.93 2.41
CA VAL A 169 7.79 -8.51 3.73
C VAL A 169 7.35 -7.52 4.79
N GLU A 170 6.17 -7.75 5.34
CA GLU A 170 5.62 -6.96 6.43
C GLU A 170 6.03 -7.55 7.78
N ILE A 171 6.21 -6.70 8.79
CA ILE A 171 6.62 -7.14 10.13
C ILE A 171 5.86 -6.39 11.22
N SER A 172 5.22 -7.11 12.13
CA SER A 172 4.37 -6.56 13.19
C SER A 172 4.76 -7.01 14.59
N ASP A 173 4.98 -6.05 15.50
CA ASP A 173 5.10 -6.30 16.94
C ASP A 173 3.70 -6.37 17.56
N LEU A 174 3.20 -7.57 17.80
CA LEU A 174 1.84 -7.79 18.33
C LEU A 174 1.56 -7.18 19.72
N ALA A 175 2.59 -6.78 20.43
CA ALA A 175 2.44 -6.08 21.69
C ALA A 175 2.26 -4.56 21.53
N ARG A 176 2.48 -4.01 20.33
CA ARG A 176 2.55 -2.57 20.08
C ARG A 176 1.80 -2.11 18.83
N CYS A 177 1.53 -3.01 17.87
CA CYS A 177 0.76 -2.68 16.67
C CYS A 177 -0.76 -2.69 16.95
N ASP A 178 -1.52 -2.15 16.01
CA ASP A 178 -2.94 -2.44 15.92
C ASP A 178 -3.11 -3.91 15.49
N TRP A 179 -3.69 -4.72 16.36
CA TRP A 179 -3.87 -6.15 16.07
C TRP A 179 -4.79 -6.41 14.88
N ALA A 180 -5.74 -5.52 14.59
CA ALA A 180 -6.64 -5.67 13.45
C ALA A 180 -5.90 -5.52 12.12
N GLU A 181 -4.89 -4.65 12.07
CA GLU A 181 -3.97 -4.50 10.94
C GLU A 181 -3.11 -5.76 10.77
N ALA A 182 -2.52 -6.27 11.83
CA ALA A 182 -1.75 -7.51 11.76
C ALA A 182 -2.58 -8.72 11.32
N VAL A 183 -3.86 -8.78 11.70
CA VAL A 183 -4.80 -9.83 11.23
C VAL A 183 -5.06 -9.69 9.73
N GLU A 184 -5.35 -8.49 9.24
CA GLU A 184 -5.63 -8.29 7.82
C GLU A 184 -4.39 -8.57 6.97
N ASP A 185 -3.19 -8.21 7.42
CA ASP A 185 -1.93 -8.53 6.74
C ASP A 185 -1.68 -10.04 6.68
N ALA A 186 -2.00 -10.79 7.73
CA ALA A 186 -1.89 -12.25 7.70
C ALA A 186 -2.81 -12.89 6.65
N PHE A 187 -3.96 -12.29 6.36
CA PHE A 187 -4.83 -12.74 5.26
C PHE A 187 -4.39 -12.21 3.89
N ARG A 188 -3.79 -11.03 3.84
CA ARG A 188 -3.32 -10.38 2.61
C ARG A 188 -2.25 -11.19 1.91
N TYR A 189 -1.25 -11.66 2.64
CA TYR A 189 -0.09 -12.36 2.11
C TYR A 189 -0.30 -13.88 2.08
N ASP A 190 0.48 -14.58 1.26
CA ASP A 190 0.40 -16.03 1.12
C ASP A 190 1.15 -16.80 2.20
N LYS A 191 2.10 -16.15 2.89
CA LYS A 191 2.89 -16.78 3.96
C LYS A 191 2.87 -15.96 5.24
N LEU A 192 2.82 -16.66 6.36
CA LEU A 192 2.81 -16.11 7.71
C LEU A 192 3.96 -16.71 8.52
N VAL A 193 4.78 -15.86 9.12
CA VAL A 193 5.80 -16.29 10.10
C VAL A 193 5.38 -15.82 11.49
N LEU A 194 5.37 -16.73 12.44
CA LEU A 194 5.05 -16.49 13.83
C LEU A 194 6.29 -16.63 14.71
N ALA A 195 6.71 -15.55 15.35
CA ALA A 195 7.88 -15.52 16.21
C ALA A 195 7.49 -15.22 17.66
N ALA A 196 7.62 -16.21 18.55
CA ALA A 196 7.17 -16.07 19.93
C ALA A 196 8.11 -16.69 20.95
N THR A 197 8.04 -16.18 22.17
CA THR A 197 8.72 -16.71 23.33
C THR A 197 7.85 -17.75 24.04
N THR A 198 8.42 -18.86 24.46
CA THR A 198 7.81 -19.76 25.44
C THR A 198 7.62 -19.02 26.74
N TYR A 199 6.39 -18.93 27.20
CA TYR A 199 6.00 -18.19 28.40
C TYR A 199 5.06 -19.03 29.25
N ASN A 200 5.43 -19.27 30.49
CA ASN A 200 4.62 -20.00 31.47
C ASN A 200 4.14 -21.39 30.94
N SER A 201 5.03 -22.12 30.27
CA SER A 201 4.76 -23.40 29.56
C SER A 201 3.75 -23.31 28.42
N GLU A 202 3.39 -22.09 28.00
CA GLU A 202 2.50 -21.72 26.90
C GLU A 202 3.24 -20.77 25.94
N ILE A 203 2.54 -20.01 25.15
CA ILE A 203 3.07 -18.91 24.32
C ILE A 203 2.71 -17.55 24.94
N PHE A 204 3.44 -16.52 24.54
CA PHE A 204 3.17 -15.17 25.03
C PHE A 204 1.75 -14.73 24.67
N PRO A 205 0.98 -14.10 25.60
CA PRO A 205 -0.46 -13.89 25.47
C PRO A 205 -0.90 -13.19 24.18
N PHE A 206 -0.18 -12.16 23.73
CA PHE A 206 -0.52 -11.44 22.49
C PHE A 206 -0.44 -12.33 21.26
N MET A 207 0.54 -13.25 21.18
CA MET A 207 0.63 -14.22 20.10
C MET A 207 -0.53 -15.20 20.16
N LYS A 208 -0.92 -15.68 21.34
CA LYS A 208 -2.08 -16.56 21.49
C LYS A 208 -3.34 -15.89 20.99
N GLN A 209 -3.61 -14.68 21.45
CA GLN A 209 -4.77 -13.90 21.05
C GLN A 209 -4.78 -13.66 19.53
N PHE A 210 -3.64 -13.34 18.94
CA PHE A 210 -3.53 -13.15 17.50
C PHE A 210 -3.92 -14.42 16.73
N ILE A 211 -3.39 -15.58 17.11
CA ILE A 211 -3.73 -16.86 16.46
C ILE A 211 -5.22 -17.20 16.66
N ASP A 212 -5.79 -16.94 17.83
CA ASP A 212 -7.23 -17.12 18.07
C ASP A 212 -8.05 -16.26 17.10
N HIS A 213 -7.68 -15.00 16.90
CA HIS A 213 -8.32 -14.12 15.92
C HIS A 213 -8.22 -14.63 14.47
N LEU A 214 -7.10 -15.21 14.08
CA LEU A 214 -6.98 -15.81 12.75
C LEU A 214 -7.88 -17.03 12.58
N THR A 215 -7.84 -17.94 13.55
CA THR A 215 -8.59 -19.22 13.49
C THR A 215 -10.11 -19.02 13.57
N GLU A 216 -10.57 -18.05 14.35
CA GLU A 216 -11.98 -17.66 14.42
C GLU A 216 -12.52 -17.11 13.10
N ARG A 217 -11.64 -16.55 12.25
CA ARG A 217 -11.95 -15.99 10.93
C ARG A 217 -11.72 -16.96 9.78
N ASN A 218 -11.59 -18.25 10.10
CA ASN A 218 -11.47 -19.31 9.11
C ASN A 218 -10.17 -19.23 8.28
N PHE A 219 -9.06 -18.85 8.93
CA PHE A 219 -7.73 -18.75 8.33
C PHE A 219 -7.34 -20.07 7.66
N GLN A 220 -6.99 -20.01 6.38
CA GLN A 220 -6.73 -21.19 5.56
C GLN A 220 -5.92 -20.84 4.29
N LYS A 221 -5.47 -21.87 3.56
CA LYS A 221 -4.74 -21.76 2.28
C LYS A 221 -3.47 -20.90 2.39
N LYS A 222 -2.75 -21.09 3.48
CA LYS A 222 -1.54 -20.30 3.78
C LYS A 222 -0.38 -21.23 4.17
N THR A 223 0.84 -20.75 3.95
CA THR A 223 2.04 -21.36 4.54
C THR A 223 2.36 -20.66 5.84
N VAL A 224 2.58 -21.45 6.91
CA VAL A 224 2.90 -20.93 8.24
C VAL A 224 4.26 -21.45 8.70
N ALA A 225 5.12 -20.54 9.14
CA ALA A 225 6.47 -20.83 9.65
C ALA A 225 6.64 -20.32 11.09
N PHE A 226 7.63 -20.87 11.80
CA PHE A 226 7.81 -20.60 13.22
C PHE A 226 9.24 -20.21 13.58
N LEU A 227 9.36 -19.15 14.41
CA LEU A 227 10.52 -18.87 15.23
C LEU A 227 10.12 -19.01 16.70
N GLU A 228 10.83 -19.80 17.45
CA GLU A 228 10.59 -19.91 18.89
C GLU A 228 11.81 -19.50 19.71
N ASN A 229 11.55 -18.95 20.89
CA ASN A 229 12.57 -18.61 21.86
C ASN A 229 12.20 -19.19 23.22
N GLY A 230 13.17 -19.79 23.90
CA GLY A 230 12.95 -20.31 25.25
C GLY A 230 14.26 -20.80 25.85
N THR A 231 14.62 -20.33 27.03
CA THR A 231 15.95 -20.50 27.63
C THR A 231 16.35 -21.98 27.83
N TRP A 232 15.44 -22.84 28.32
CA TRP A 232 15.75 -24.26 28.63
C TRP A 232 14.73 -25.26 28.10
N ALA A 233 13.53 -24.81 27.69
CA ALA A 233 12.47 -25.67 27.17
C ALA A 233 11.62 -24.93 26.17
N PRO A 234 12.15 -24.63 24.96
CA PRO A 234 11.37 -23.98 23.91
C PRO A 234 10.24 -24.91 23.45
N THR A 235 9.00 -24.44 23.53
CA THR A 235 7.78 -25.18 23.14
C THR A 235 6.82 -24.32 22.34
N ALA A 236 7.15 -23.05 22.11
CA ALA A 236 6.25 -22.09 21.48
C ALA A 236 5.84 -22.54 20.06
N ALA A 237 6.76 -23.03 19.25
CA ALA A 237 6.47 -23.49 17.90
C ALA A 237 5.46 -24.66 17.90
N LYS A 238 5.64 -25.63 18.80
CA LYS A 238 4.73 -26.77 18.95
C LYS A 238 3.32 -26.31 19.33
N ILE A 239 3.22 -25.36 20.26
CA ILE A 239 1.92 -24.84 20.73
C ILE A 239 1.26 -24.05 19.62
N MET A 240 1.96 -23.12 18.96
CA MET A 240 1.45 -22.34 17.83
C MET A 240 0.96 -23.27 16.71
N LYS A 241 1.76 -24.27 16.33
CA LYS A 241 1.36 -25.26 15.31
C LYS A 241 0.07 -25.99 15.70
N GLY A 242 -0.06 -26.40 16.96
CA GLY A 242 -1.27 -27.05 17.48
C GLY A 242 -2.55 -26.19 17.39
N MET A 243 -2.41 -24.89 17.50
CA MET A 243 -3.56 -23.96 17.38
C MET A 243 -4.16 -23.94 15.97
N PHE A 244 -3.41 -24.31 14.94
CA PHE A 244 -3.89 -24.38 13.55
C PHE A 244 -4.42 -25.77 13.15
N GLU A 245 -4.45 -26.77 14.03
CA GLU A 245 -4.90 -28.13 13.70
C GLU A 245 -6.31 -28.22 13.10
N LYS A 246 -7.18 -27.26 13.43
CA LYS A 246 -8.56 -27.18 12.90
C LYS A 246 -8.68 -26.34 11.63
N CYS A 247 -7.62 -25.65 11.24
CA CYS A 247 -7.60 -24.86 10.03
C CYS A 247 -7.41 -25.75 8.80
N ARG A 248 -8.04 -25.36 7.68
CA ARG A 248 -7.96 -26.12 6.42
C ARG A 248 -6.78 -25.62 5.59
N ASP A 249 -6.19 -26.51 4.82
CA ASP A 249 -5.21 -26.16 3.79
C ASP A 249 -4.06 -25.27 4.33
N ILE A 250 -3.58 -25.57 5.54
CA ILE A 250 -2.39 -24.95 6.10
C ILE A 250 -1.18 -25.83 5.80
N THR A 251 -0.21 -25.24 5.13
CA THR A 251 1.11 -25.85 4.94
C THR A 251 2.05 -25.29 6.00
N PHE A 252 2.81 -26.16 6.66
CA PHE A 252 3.82 -25.71 7.62
C PHE A 252 5.20 -25.79 6.99
N ALA A 253 6.00 -24.74 7.17
CA ALA A 253 7.41 -24.77 6.79
C ALA A 253 8.13 -25.92 7.51
N VAL A 254 9.07 -26.52 6.82
CA VAL A 254 9.91 -27.63 7.35
C VAL A 254 10.90 -27.10 8.38
N ASN A 255 11.52 -25.95 8.06
CA ASN A 255 12.50 -25.33 8.93
C ASN A 255 11.80 -24.54 10.05
N THR A 256 12.23 -24.75 11.28
CA THR A 256 11.83 -23.97 12.46
C THR A 256 13.07 -23.42 13.11
N VAL A 257 13.08 -22.16 13.45
CA VAL A 257 14.19 -21.52 14.16
C VAL A 257 13.96 -21.64 15.67
N THR A 258 14.90 -22.27 16.38
CA THR A 258 14.83 -22.45 17.84
C THR A 258 15.98 -21.71 18.52
N ILE A 259 15.64 -20.67 19.29
CA ILE A 259 16.59 -19.79 19.97
C ILE A 259 16.57 -20.08 21.46
N LEU A 260 17.75 -20.21 22.06
CA LEU A 260 17.92 -20.40 23.50
C LEU A 260 18.39 -19.07 24.14
N SER A 261 17.46 -18.14 24.35
CA SER A 261 17.65 -16.77 24.83
C SER A 261 18.18 -15.84 23.72
N ALA A 262 19.47 -15.65 23.56
CA ALA A 262 20.07 -14.83 22.50
C ALA A 262 20.48 -15.68 21.29
N MET A 263 20.44 -15.06 20.11
CA MET A 263 20.90 -15.71 18.87
C MET A 263 22.40 -16.01 18.91
N ASN A 264 22.77 -17.17 18.39
CA ASN A 264 24.12 -17.56 18.10
C ASN A 264 24.31 -17.81 16.59
N GLU A 265 25.47 -18.25 16.16
CA GLU A 265 25.75 -18.48 14.72
C GLU A 265 24.87 -19.60 14.13
N GLU A 266 24.60 -20.67 14.88
CA GLU A 266 23.69 -21.72 14.43
C GLU A 266 22.27 -21.20 14.17
N ASN A 267 21.78 -20.28 15.01
CA ASN A 267 20.47 -19.67 14.79
C ASN A 267 20.44 -18.78 13.53
N ARG A 268 21.55 -18.11 13.21
CA ARG A 268 21.65 -17.33 11.96
C ARG A 268 21.57 -18.24 10.74
N GLU A 269 22.22 -19.38 10.77
CA GLU A 269 22.11 -20.39 9.69
C GLU A 269 20.69 -21.00 9.61
N GLN A 270 20.03 -21.25 10.73
CA GLN A 270 18.63 -21.67 10.75
C GLN A 270 17.71 -20.59 10.12
N ILE A 271 17.94 -19.31 10.40
CA ILE A 271 17.18 -18.20 9.81
C ILE A 271 17.39 -18.13 8.29
N LYS A 272 18.63 -18.29 7.83
CA LYS A 272 18.93 -18.35 6.38
C LYS A 272 18.23 -19.53 5.71
N ALA A 273 18.28 -20.72 6.31
CA ALA A 273 17.62 -21.90 5.78
C ALA A 273 16.09 -21.73 5.72
N LEU A 274 15.48 -21.09 6.73
CA LEU A 274 14.07 -20.75 6.72
C LEU A 274 13.76 -19.70 5.63
N ALA A 275 14.62 -18.70 5.47
CA ALA A 275 14.47 -17.69 4.43
C ALA A 275 14.57 -18.31 3.02
N ASP A 276 15.51 -19.24 2.79
CA ASP A 276 15.64 -19.98 1.53
C ASP A 276 14.35 -20.77 1.20
N GLU A 277 13.80 -21.47 2.20
CA GLU A 277 12.56 -22.22 2.05
C GLU A 277 11.37 -21.30 1.71
N LEU A 278 11.20 -20.22 2.46
CA LEU A 278 10.07 -19.32 2.28
C LEU A 278 10.16 -18.49 0.99
N ALA A 279 11.37 -18.16 0.55
CA ALA A 279 11.60 -17.40 -0.68
C ALA A 279 11.47 -18.24 -1.95
N ALA A 280 11.54 -19.56 -1.86
CA ALA A 280 11.64 -20.45 -3.02
C ALA A 280 10.54 -20.26 -4.07
N ASP A 281 9.30 -19.96 -3.66
CA ASP A 281 8.17 -19.75 -4.58
C ASP A 281 8.21 -18.40 -5.31
N TYR A 282 8.95 -17.44 -4.78
CA TYR A 282 9.10 -16.10 -5.39
C TYR A 282 10.31 -16.04 -6.34
N ILE A 283 11.23 -16.98 -6.17
CA ILE A 283 12.35 -17.18 -7.10
C ILE A 283 11.78 -17.92 -8.29
N LYS A 284 11.37 -17.20 -9.33
CA LYS A 284 11.02 -17.84 -10.61
C LYS A 284 12.25 -18.59 -11.09
N PRO A 285 12.18 -19.92 -11.33
CA PRO A 285 13.30 -20.59 -11.98
C PRO A 285 13.48 -19.93 -13.34
N ASP A 286 14.65 -19.37 -13.58
CA ASP A 286 15.04 -18.85 -14.88
C ASP A 286 14.87 -19.98 -15.89
N LEU A 287 13.84 -19.85 -16.73
CA LEU A 287 13.78 -20.58 -17.98
C LEU A 287 14.91 -20.02 -18.86
N GLU A 288 16.08 -20.71 -18.80
CA GLU A 288 17.21 -20.55 -19.72
C GLU A 288 17.50 -19.10 -20.14
N ALA A 289 17.99 -18.28 -19.22
CA ALA A 289 18.74 -17.08 -19.55
C ALA A 289 20.17 -17.28 -19.09
N ASP A 290 21.12 -17.16 -19.99
CA ASP A 290 22.52 -16.91 -19.69
C ASP A 290 22.63 -16.02 -18.44
N GLU A 291 23.40 -16.44 -17.44
CA GLU A 291 23.62 -15.74 -16.16
C GLU A 291 24.11 -14.30 -16.38
N LYS A 292 23.21 -13.39 -16.70
CA LYS A 292 23.44 -11.97 -16.49
C LYS A 292 22.89 -11.61 -15.12
N LYS A 293 23.75 -11.63 -14.12
CA LYS A 293 23.48 -11.01 -12.82
C LYS A 293 23.18 -9.54 -13.05
N ILE A 294 21.89 -9.18 -13.08
CA ILE A 294 21.46 -7.79 -13.08
C ILE A 294 21.55 -7.32 -11.62
N ASP A 295 22.56 -6.53 -11.32
CA ASP A 295 22.63 -5.80 -10.07
C ASP A 295 21.73 -4.56 -10.19
N PRO A 296 20.58 -4.50 -9.49
CA PRO A 296 19.69 -3.34 -9.57
C PRO A 296 20.38 -2.04 -9.15
N SER A 297 21.42 -2.12 -8.32
CA SER A 297 22.19 -0.95 -7.90
C SER A 297 22.99 -0.33 -9.05
N ALA A 298 23.30 -1.10 -10.07
CA ALA A 298 23.94 -0.60 -11.29
C ALA A 298 23.04 0.42 -12.02
N LEU A 299 21.71 0.26 -11.95
CA LEU A 299 20.76 1.19 -12.56
C LEU A 299 20.82 2.57 -11.88
N PHE A 300 21.16 2.64 -10.59
CA PHE A 300 21.36 3.91 -9.89
C PHE A 300 22.67 4.65 -10.28
N LYS A 301 23.54 4.01 -11.07
CA LYS A 301 24.73 4.65 -11.65
C LYS A 301 24.44 5.37 -12.95
N ILE A 302 23.27 5.13 -13.57
CA ILE A 302 22.84 5.88 -14.75
C ILE A 302 22.63 7.33 -14.33
N GLY A 303 23.28 8.25 -15.04
CA GLY A 303 23.11 9.68 -14.82
C GLY A 303 21.79 10.16 -15.42
N TYR A 304 20.90 10.65 -14.56
CA TYR A 304 19.62 11.25 -15.00
C TYR A 304 19.59 12.73 -14.70
N GLY A 305 19.07 13.53 -15.65
CA GLY A 305 18.57 14.86 -15.36
C GLY A 305 17.24 14.79 -14.58
N LEU A 306 16.77 15.93 -14.09
CA LEU A 306 15.44 16.06 -13.48
C LEU A 306 14.63 17.13 -14.22
N TYR A 307 13.39 16.79 -14.50
CA TYR A 307 12.53 17.56 -15.38
C TYR A 307 11.14 17.76 -14.76
N VAL A 308 10.51 18.88 -15.09
CA VAL A 308 9.05 19.00 -14.99
C VAL A 308 8.48 18.76 -16.39
N ILE A 309 7.68 17.70 -16.53
CA ILE A 309 6.98 17.35 -17.75
C ILE A 309 5.56 17.87 -17.64
N THR A 310 5.14 18.73 -18.57
CA THR A 310 3.81 19.35 -18.55
C THR A 310 2.91 18.83 -19.65
N SER A 311 1.61 18.84 -19.39
CA SER A 311 0.55 18.40 -20.29
C SER A 311 -0.75 19.15 -19.97
N ASN A 312 -1.78 18.98 -20.81
CA ASN A 312 -3.12 19.54 -20.58
C ASN A 312 -4.16 18.52 -21.08
N ASP A 313 -5.16 18.24 -20.27
CA ASP A 313 -6.23 17.26 -20.55
C ASP A 313 -7.41 17.88 -21.36
N GLY A 314 -7.29 19.13 -21.79
CA GLY A 314 -8.33 19.93 -22.43
C GLY A 314 -9.16 20.78 -21.45
N LYS A 315 -8.99 20.58 -20.14
CA LYS A 315 -9.66 21.33 -19.08
C LYS A 315 -8.70 22.10 -18.19
N ARG A 316 -7.57 21.47 -17.84
CA ARG A 316 -6.57 22.03 -16.92
C ARG A 316 -5.15 21.65 -17.29
N ASP A 317 -4.23 22.55 -16.96
CA ASP A 317 -2.81 22.31 -17.08
C ASP A 317 -2.32 21.37 -15.96
N ASN A 318 -1.45 20.44 -16.29
CA ASN A 318 -0.86 19.49 -15.36
C ASN A 318 0.68 19.42 -15.55
N GLY A 319 1.39 18.96 -14.49
CA GLY A 319 2.82 18.75 -14.51
C GLY A 319 3.25 17.61 -13.59
N MET A 320 4.35 16.95 -13.93
CA MET A 320 4.93 15.88 -13.13
C MET A 320 6.46 15.97 -13.11
N ILE A 321 7.09 15.42 -12.09
CA ILE A 321 8.54 15.20 -12.08
C ILE A 321 8.86 13.93 -12.90
N GLY A 322 9.79 14.06 -13.83
CA GLY A 322 10.34 12.96 -14.60
C GLY A 322 11.87 12.98 -14.64
N ASN A 323 12.48 11.85 -14.89
CA ASN A 323 13.93 11.69 -15.01
C ASN A 323 14.35 10.95 -16.29
N THR A 324 13.41 10.36 -17.02
CA THR A 324 13.68 9.58 -18.23
C THR A 324 13.43 10.44 -19.47
N VAL A 325 14.39 11.30 -19.78
CA VAL A 325 14.40 12.12 -21.00
C VAL A 325 15.80 12.04 -21.62
N ALA A 326 15.85 11.72 -22.90
CA ALA A 326 17.11 11.66 -23.64
C ALA A 326 16.94 12.13 -25.08
N GLN A 327 17.98 12.79 -25.62
CA GLN A 327 18.06 13.06 -27.06
C GLN A 327 18.42 11.78 -27.79
N VAL A 328 17.66 11.45 -28.83
CA VAL A 328 17.84 10.22 -29.63
C VAL A 328 18.17 10.50 -31.10
N SER A 329 18.01 11.74 -31.55
CA SER A 329 18.41 12.19 -32.89
C SER A 329 18.76 13.68 -32.84
N SER A 330 19.72 14.12 -33.65
CA SER A 330 20.09 15.53 -33.83
C SER A 330 19.54 16.11 -35.14
N ASP A 331 19.28 15.29 -36.14
CA ASP A 331 18.69 15.69 -37.42
C ASP A 331 17.74 14.58 -37.92
N PRO A 332 16.40 14.76 -37.84
CA PRO A 332 15.73 15.83 -37.11
C PRO A 332 15.97 15.72 -35.58
N SER A 333 15.90 16.85 -34.90
CA SER A 333 16.09 16.87 -33.44
C SER A 333 14.92 16.18 -32.73
N ARG A 334 15.20 15.07 -32.00
CA ARG A 334 14.21 14.20 -31.36
C ARG A 334 14.58 13.84 -29.94
N LEU A 335 13.55 13.76 -29.11
CA LEU A 335 13.66 13.26 -27.74
C LEU A 335 12.84 11.98 -27.55
N ILE A 336 13.28 11.16 -26.60
CA ILE A 336 12.48 10.12 -25.98
C ILE A 336 12.13 10.54 -24.56
N VAL A 337 10.87 10.31 -24.16
CA VAL A 337 10.37 10.60 -22.82
C VAL A 337 9.67 9.37 -22.26
N GLY A 338 10.19 8.81 -21.17
CA GLY A 338 9.62 7.64 -20.50
C GLY A 338 8.74 8.07 -19.31
N ILE A 339 7.49 7.61 -19.29
CA ILE A 339 6.52 7.95 -18.23
C ILE A 339 5.84 6.68 -17.73
N ASN A 340 5.80 6.50 -16.40
CA ASN A 340 5.10 5.38 -15.79
C ASN A 340 3.60 5.45 -16.10
N LYS A 341 3.00 4.31 -16.49
CA LYS A 341 1.60 4.20 -16.87
C LYS A 341 0.62 4.61 -15.78
N ALA A 342 0.99 4.45 -14.50
CA ALA A 342 0.18 4.88 -13.37
C ALA A 342 0.05 6.40 -13.23
N ASN A 343 0.93 7.17 -13.88
CA ASN A 343 0.90 8.63 -13.82
C ASN A 343 -0.19 9.22 -14.73
N TYR A 344 -1.01 10.09 -14.18
CA TYR A 344 -2.03 10.83 -14.94
C TYR A 344 -1.49 11.55 -16.18
N SER A 345 -0.27 12.08 -16.12
CA SER A 345 0.39 12.69 -17.28
C SER A 345 0.62 11.69 -18.43
N CYS A 346 0.83 10.40 -18.12
CA CYS A 346 1.01 9.36 -19.14
C CYS A 346 -0.24 9.21 -19.99
N GLU A 347 -1.39 9.07 -19.36
CA GLU A 347 -2.70 8.99 -20.02
C GLU A 347 -3.00 10.25 -20.83
N THR A 348 -2.78 11.42 -20.23
CA THR A 348 -3.02 12.72 -20.86
C THR A 348 -2.16 12.89 -22.13
N ILE A 349 -0.87 12.59 -22.05
CA ILE A 349 0.06 12.72 -23.19
C ILE A 349 -0.25 11.69 -24.29
N ALA A 350 -0.59 10.46 -23.91
CA ALA A 350 -1.01 9.44 -24.87
C ALA A 350 -2.26 9.86 -25.67
N LYS A 351 -3.16 10.62 -25.06
CA LYS A 351 -4.40 11.12 -25.65
C LYS A 351 -4.21 12.36 -26.51
N THR A 352 -3.34 13.29 -26.07
CA THR A 352 -3.18 14.62 -26.72
C THR A 352 -2.03 14.67 -27.71
N GLY A 353 -1.03 13.81 -27.56
CA GLY A 353 0.17 13.74 -28.42
C GLY A 353 1.12 14.93 -28.23
N VAL A 354 0.95 15.77 -27.20
CA VAL A 354 1.79 16.95 -26.94
C VAL A 354 2.20 17.06 -25.48
N LEU A 355 3.43 17.52 -25.26
CA LEU A 355 3.98 17.76 -23.91
C LEU A 355 5.08 18.82 -23.98
N ASN A 356 5.41 19.40 -22.83
CA ASN A 356 6.66 20.15 -22.67
C ASN A 356 7.57 19.44 -21.66
N VAL A 357 8.86 19.58 -21.84
CA VAL A 357 9.92 19.17 -20.91
C VAL A 357 10.65 20.39 -20.45
N CYS A 358 10.62 20.69 -19.14
CA CYS A 358 11.35 21.79 -18.50
C CYS A 358 12.53 21.19 -17.75
N THR A 359 13.74 21.54 -18.14
CA THR A 359 14.98 21.09 -17.49
C THR A 359 15.18 21.83 -16.19
N LEU A 360 15.06 21.16 -15.04
CA LEU A 360 15.26 21.80 -13.73
C LEU A 360 16.73 22.20 -13.54
N ASN A 361 16.93 23.36 -12.95
CA ASN A 361 18.26 23.84 -12.58
C ASN A 361 18.57 23.60 -11.09
N GLU A 362 19.84 23.69 -10.71
CA GLU A 362 20.32 23.40 -9.35
C GLU A 362 19.75 24.34 -8.26
N GLN A 363 19.10 25.45 -8.64
CA GLN A 363 18.42 26.35 -7.72
C GLN A 363 16.98 25.96 -7.42
N ALA A 364 16.44 24.91 -8.06
CA ALA A 364 15.09 24.44 -7.78
C ALA A 364 14.99 23.86 -6.35
N PRO A 365 14.14 24.45 -5.49
CA PRO A 365 14.00 24.01 -4.11
C PRO A 365 13.16 22.73 -4.00
N PHE A 366 13.22 22.06 -2.86
CA PHE A 366 12.47 20.81 -2.63
C PHE A 366 10.97 20.94 -2.83
N GLN A 367 10.41 22.14 -2.59
CA GLN A 367 8.98 22.42 -2.80
C GLN A 367 8.52 22.19 -4.25
N ILE A 368 9.40 22.37 -5.25
CA ILE A 368 9.08 22.05 -6.66
C ILE A 368 8.82 20.54 -6.83
N PHE A 369 9.61 19.72 -6.15
CA PHE A 369 9.45 18.27 -6.17
C PHE A 369 8.19 17.82 -5.43
N GLN A 370 7.87 18.44 -4.30
CA GLN A 370 6.62 18.20 -3.58
C GLN A 370 5.42 18.59 -4.44
N HIS A 371 5.46 19.76 -5.05
CA HIS A 371 4.36 20.31 -5.83
C HIS A 371 4.05 19.49 -7.09
N PHE A 372 5.07 19.10 -7.86
CA PHE A 372 4.88 18.37 -9.11
C PHE A 372 5.01 16.85 -8.99
N GLY A 373 5.65 16.34 -7.93
CA GLY A 373 5.99 14.93 -7.77
C GLY A 373 5.16 14.15 -6.75
N PHE A 374 4.63 14.81 -5.69
CA PHE A 374 3.98 14.12 -4.57
C PHE A 374 2.45 14.30 -4.55
N GLN A 375 1.89 14.83 -5.62
CA GLN A 375 0.46 15.04 -5.79
C GLN A 375 0.02 14.52 -7.16
N SER A 376 -1.19 13.97 -7.25
CA SER A 376 -1.77 13.55 -8.52
C SER A 376 -2.41 14.74 -9.26
N GLY A 377 -2.19 14.83 -10.57
CA GLY A 377 -2.92 15.79 -11.42
C GLY A 377 -4.39 15.43 -11.61
N ARG A 378 -4.84 14.24 -11.18
CA ARG A 378 -6.25 13.87 -11.11
C ARG A 378 -6.96 14.70 -10.06
N ASP A 379 -6.34 14.88 -8.89
CA ASP A 379 -6.93 15.44 -7.68
C ASP A 379 -6.75 16.95 -7.58
N VAL A 380 -5.57 17.46 -8.01
CA VAL A 380 -5.22 18.87 -7.85
C VAL A 380 -4.86 19.54 -9.18
N SER A 381 -5.24 20.81 -9.33
CA SER A 381 -4.78 21.65 -10.45
C SER A 381 -3.44 22.27 -10.11
N LYS A 382 -2.34 21.65 -10.56
CA LYS A 382 -0.97 22.02 -10.18
C LYS A 382 -0.51 23.40 -10.68
N PHE A 383 -1.25 24.03 -11.56
CA PHE A 383 -0.95 25.36 -12.08
C PHE A 383 -1.94 26.45 -11.62
N ALA A 384 -2.96 26.11 -10.80
CA ALA A 384 -3.93 27.09 -10.32
C ALA A 384 -3.28 28.12 -9.39
N ASP A 385 -2.43 27.67 -8.47
CA ASP A 385 -1.75 28.50 -7.46
C ASP A 385 -0.23 28.57 -7.68
N PHE A 386 0.24 28.22 -8.87
CA PHE A 386 1.67 28.25 -9.22
C PHE A 386 1.94 29.42 -10.17
N GLU A 387 2.73 30.40 -9.72
CA GLU A 387 2.95 31.68 -10.43
C GLU A 387 4.15 31.68 -11.40
N HIS A 388 5.03 30.69 -11.34
CA HIS A 388 6.32 30.70 -12.03
C HIS A 388 6.30 29.91 -13.35
N PHE A 389 5.38 30.24 -14.24
CA PHE A 389 5.31 29.62 -15.56
C PHE A 389 4.84 30.62 -16.63
N ASP A 390 5.16 30.31 -17.88
CA ASP A 390 4.59 30.92 -19.09
C ASP A 390 4.10 29.80 -20.01
N LYS A 391 3.44 30.14 -21.11
CA LYS A 391 2.96 29.19 -22.10
C LYS A 391 3.79 29.23 -23.37
N SER A 392 4.17 28.05 -23.86
CA SER A 392 4.84 27.87 -25.15
C SER A 392 3.86 27.89 -26.31
N SER A 393 4.35 27.81 -27.55
CA SER A 393 3.52 27.86 -28.77
C SER A 393 2.49 26.75 -28.87
N ASN A 394 2.68 25.59 -28.23
CA ASN A 394 1.71 24.51 -28.16
C ASN A 394 0.61 24.70 -27.09
N GLY A 395 0.65 25.84 -26.36
CA GLY A 395 -0.34 26.22 -25.34
C GLY A 395 -0.09 25.58 -23.96
N LEU A 396 0.91 24.71 -23.81
CA LEU A 396 1.27 24.09 -22.55
C LEU A 396 2.17 24.99 -21.68
N PRO A 397 2.06 24.90 -20.34
CA PRO A 397 2.95 25.65 -19.48
C PRO A 397 4.41 25.16 -19.54
N TYR A 398 5.34 26.09 -19.37
CA TYR A 398 6.73 25.81 -19.04
C TYR A 398 7.17 26.66 -17.86
N LEU A 399 8.11 26.17 -17.06
CA LEU A 399 8.59 26.91 -15.89
C LEU A 399 9.55 28.01 -16.34
N ASN A 400 9.23 29.26 -16.02
CA ASN A 400 10.09 30.44 -16.25
C ASN A 400 11.07 30.72 -15.09
N LYS A 401 10.92 30.00 -13.98
CA LYS A 401 11.79 30.00 -12.82
C LYS A 401 12.09 28.56 -12.41
N TYR A 402 13.27 28.29 -11.89
CA TYR A 402 13.75 26.97 -11.48
C TYR A 402 14.03 25.98 -12.63
N ALA A 403 13.83 26.40 -13.89
CA ALA A 403 14.28 25.68 -15.07
C ALA A 403 15.36 26.51 -15.79
N ASN A 404 16.30 25.85 -16.44
CA ASN A 404 17.33 26.50 -17.28
C ASN A 404 17.04 26.37 -18.78
N GLY A 405 16.06 25.56 -19.15
CA GLY A 405 15.58 25.42 -20.53
C GLY A 405 14.25 24.69 -20.59
N TYR A 406 13.58 24.79 -21.75
CA TYR A 406 12.41 23.97 -22.03
C TYR A 406 12.40 23.55 -23.50
N MET A 407 11.64 22.48 -23.76
CA MET A 407 11.39 21.94 -25.10
C MET A 407 9.91 21.59 -25.21
N SER A 408 9.25 22.11 -26.26
CA SER A 408 7.90 21.71 -26.65
C SER A 408 7.97 20.56 -27.62
N LEU A 409 7.20 19.52 -27.36
CA LEU A 409 7.33 18.24 -28.02
C LEU A 409 6.01 17.79 -28.63
N LYS A 410 6.09 17.14 -29.80
CA LYS A 410 4.98 16.45 -30.44
C LYS A 410 5.32 14.98 -30.57
N VAL A 411 4.49 14.12 -30.00
CA VAL A 411 4.64 12.66 -30.08
C VAL A 411 4.37 12.19 -31.51
N PHE A 412 5.25 11.36 -32.05
CA PHE A 412 5.04 10.71 -33.35
C PHE A 412 4.96 9.18 -33.21
N GLU A 413 5.48 8.60 -32.12
CA GLU A 413 5.44 7.18 -31.84
C GLU A 413 5.39 6.93 -30.35
N THR A 414 4.72 5.84 -29.94
CA THR A 414 4.64 5.42 -28.52
C THR A 414 4.91 3.93 -28.44
N VAL A 415 5.84 3.54 -27.57
CA VAL A 415 6.22 2.14 -27.35
C VAL A 415 5.94 1.74 -25.90
N ASP A 416 5.25 0.63 -25.73
CA ASP A 416 4.99 0.03 -24.41
C ASP A 416 6.19 -0.81 -23.97
N THR A 417 6.79 -0.44 -22.83
CA THR A 417 7.94 -1.14 -22.23
C THR A 417 7.60 -1.89 -20.94
N GLY A 418 6.33 -2.21 -20.74
CA GLY A 418 5.85 -2.87 -19.52
C GLY A 418 5.27 -1.86 -18.53
N SER A 419 6.04 -1.39 -17.55
CA SER A 419 5.60 -0.40 -16.55
C SER A 419 5.53 1.04 -17.09
N HIS A 420 6.16 1.36 -18.21
CA HIS A 420 6.23 2.70 -18.79
C HIS A 420 5.77 2.74 -20.25
N LEU A 421 5.27 3.91 -20.68
CA LEU A 421 5.21 4.25 -22.10
C LEU A 421 6.40 5.14 -22.45
N MET A 422 7.06 4.80 -23.57
CA MET A 422 8.13 5.60 -24.17
C MET A 422 7.55 6.42 -25.29
N PHE A 423 7.53 7.73 -25.14
CA PHE A 423 7.07 8.69 -26.16
C PHE A 423 8.25 9.17 -26.99
N PHE A 424 8.23 8.87 -28.27
CA PHE A 424 9.19 9.41 -29.24
C PHE A 424 8.63 10.71 -29.79
N CYS A 425 9.39 11.78 -29.68
CA CYS A 425 8.88 13.13 -29.92
C CYS A 425 9.78 13.93 -30.85
N ASP A 426 9.17 14.68 -31.76
CA ASP A 426 9.82 15.76 -32.49
C ASP A 426 9.83 17.02 -31.61
N ILE A 427 10.94 17.75 -31.60
CA ILE A 427 11.04 19.05 -30.93
C ILE A 427 10.41 20.11 -31.84
N THR A 428 9.36 20.76 -31.36
CA THR A 428 8.66 21.84 -32.12
C THR A 428 9.10 23.23 -31.72
N GLU A 429 9.58 23.40 -30.50
CA GLU A 429 10.10 24.66 -29.94
C GLU A 429 11.06 24.35 -28.81
N SER A 430 12.09 25.17 -28.62
CA SER A 430 12.99 25.07 -27.48
C SER A 430 13.66 26.40 -27.17
N ALA A 431 13.96 26.64 -25.90
CA ALA A 431 14.73 27.81 -25.49
C ALA A 431 15.60 27.51 -24.26
N VAL A 432 16.76 28.17 -24.21
CA VAL A 432 17.59 28.29 -22.99
C VAL A 432 17.09 29.49 -22.21
N LEU A 433 16.75 29.31 -20.93
CA LEU A 433 16.18 30.34 -20.08
C LEU A 433 17.26 31.06 -19.23
N ASN A 434 18.28 30.33 -18.83
CA ASN A 434 19.43 30.88 -18.05
C ASN A 434 20.61 29.91 -18.11
N SER A 435 21.73 30.33 -17.51
CA SER A 435 23.00 29.61 -17.50
C SER A 435 23.28 28.82 -16.23
N VAL A 436 22.29 28.65 -15.36
CA VAL A 436 22.42 27.82 -14.15
C VAL A 436 22.53 26.35 -14.54
N ASP A 437 23.38 25.59 -13.88
CA ASP A 437 23.61 24.19 -14.18
C ASP A 437 22.34 23.35 -14.04
N THR A 438 22.24 22.34 -14.89
CA THR A 438 21.10 21.40 -14.87
C THR A 438 21.17 20.51 -13.64
N MET A 439 20.06 20.40 -12.92
CA MET A 439 19.92 19.50 -11.78
C MET A 439 19.97 18.05 -12.22
N THR A 440 20.96 17.32 -11.73
CA THR A 440 21.02 15.86 -11.87
C THR A 440 20.33 15.17 -10.70
N TYR A 441 19.89 13.92 -10.91
CA TYR A 441 19.33 13.12 -9.82
C TYR A 441 20.31 12.92 -8.65
N THR A 442 21.61 12.83 -8.96
CA THR A 442 22.69 12.77 -7.95
C THR A 442 22.76 14.05 -7.13
N PHE A 443 22.71 15.22 -7.80
CA PHE A 443 22.71 16.51 -7.10
C PHE A 443 21.50 16.67 -6.19
N TYR A 444 20.30 16.34 -6.70
CA TYR A 444 19.06 16.37 -5.94
C TYR A 444 19.15 15.54 -4.67
N ARG A 445 19.62 14.29 -4.76
CA ARG A 445 19.77 13.39 -3.60
C ARG A 445 20.74 13.90 -2.55
N LYS A 446 21.80 14.59 -2.97
CA LYS A 446 22.85 15.10 -2.06
C LYS A 446 22.50 16.43 -1.43
N ASN A 447 21.86 17.33 -2.18
CA ASN A 447 21.76 18.75 -1.82
C ASN A 447 20.34 19.27 -1.62
N VAL A 448 19.31 18.63 -2.22
CA VAL A 448 17.95 19.17 -2.26
C VAL A 448 16.96 18.29 -1.47
N LYS A 449 17.07 16.97 -1.65
CA LYS A 449 16.19 16.04 -0.93
C LYS A 449 16.48 16.10 0.58
N PRO A 450 15.48 16.35 1.44
CA PRO A 450 15.67 16.26 2.89
C PRO A 450 16.27 14.90 3.23
N ARG A 451 17.37 14.90 3.97
CA ARG A 451 17.89 13.65 4.52
C ARG A 451 16.87 13.15 5.55
N PRO A 452 16.66 11.81 5.67
CA PRO A 452 16.07 11.28 6.89
C PRO A 452 16.89 11.90 8.03
N GLN A 453 16.20 12.48 9.01
CA GLN A 453 16.90 12.96 10.20
C GLN A 453 17.71 11.78 10.73
N GLU A 454 19.03 11.93 10.74
CA GLU A 454 19.89 11.05 11.56
C GLU A 454 19.24 11.03 12.93
N GLU A 455 19.15 9.85 13.56
CA GLU A 455 18.58 9.69 14.90
C GLU A 455 19.00 10.89 15.74
N ILE A 456 18.05 11.72 16.13
CA ILE A 456 18.34 12.90 16.94
C ILE A 456 18.81 12.36 18.27
N LYS A 457 20.11 12.26 18.45
CA LYS A 457 20.70 11.97 19.74
C LYS A 457 20.47 13.19 20.61
N GLY A 458 19.64 13.02 21.61
CA GLY A 458 19.24 14.12 22.46
C GLY A 458 18.36 13.67 23.60
N TRP A 459 17.57 14.57 24.13
CA TRP A 459 16.64 14.31 25.25
C TRP A 459 15.26 14.83 24.84
N VAL A 460 14.23 14.01 25.01
CA VAL A 460 12.84 14.39 24.73
C VAL A 460 12.11 14.69 26.02
N CYS A 461 11.39 15.79 26.05
CA CYS A 461 10.48 16.10 27.15
C CYS A 461 9.25 15.20 27.07
N ASP A 462 9.04 14.33 28.05
CA ASP A 462 7.95 13.35 28.11
C ASP A 462 6.57 14.00 28.23
N ILE A 463 6.52 15.30 28.56
CA ILE A 463 5.28 16.05 28.74
C ILE A 463 4.80 16.70 27.43
N CYS A 464 5.71 17.31 26.65
CA CYS A 464 5.32 18.10 25.46
C CYS A 464 6.03 17.71 24.15
N GLY A 465 6.93 16.73 24.19
CA GLY A 465 7.65 16.27 23.01
C GLY A 465 8.78 17.21 22.53
N TYR A 466 9.11 18.27 23.27
CA TYR A 466 10.25 19.12 22.92
C TYR A 466 11.54 18.32 22.97
N VAL A 467 12.38 18.43 21.92
CA VAL A 467 13.68 17.75 21.83
C VAL A 467 14.81 18.72 22.11
N TYR A 468 15.63 18.40 23.09
CA TYR A 468 16.89 19.05 23.37
C TYR A 468 18.02 18.31 22.62
N GLU A 469 18.63 18.96 21.63
CA GLU A 469 19.70 18.40 20.80
C GLU A 469 21.06 18.58 21.51
N GLY A 470 21.37 17.68 22.41
CA GLY A 470 22.63 17.71 23.15
C GLY A 470 22.95 16.33 23.73
N GLU A 471 24.22 15.98 23.78
CA GLU A 471 24.68 14.69 24.31
C GLU A 471 24.40 14.54 25.82
N HIS A 472 24.38 15.66 26.54
CA HIS A 472 24.07 15.75 27.96
C HIS A 472 23.04 16.85 28.22
N LEU A 473 21.96 16.51 28.94
CA LEU A 473 20.97 17.47 29.38
C LEU A 473 21.52 18.19 30.63
N PRO A 474 21.63 19.55 30.64
CA PRO A 474 22.07 20.29 31.82
C PRO A 474 21.16 20.02 33.04
N GLU A 475 21.74 19.90 34.21
CA GLU A 475 20.99 19.56 35.46
C GLU A 475 19.89 20.57 35.81
N ASP A 476 20.05 21.82 35.40
CA ASP A 476 19.11 22.91 35.62
C ASP A 476 18.25 23.26 34.39
N PHE A 477 18.25 22.37 33.37
CA PHE A 477 17.48 22.61 32.14
C PHE A 477 15.98 22.63 32.43
N ILE A 478 15.33 23.66 31.91
CA ILE A 478 13.86 23.82 31.98
C ILE A 478 13.34 23.83 30.55
N CYS A 479 12.37 22.96 30.24
CA CYS A 479 11.73 22.88 28.94
C CYS A 479 11.21 24.26 28.50
N PRO A 480 11.60 24.78 27.34
CA PRO A 480 11.18 26.11 26.88
C PRO A 480 9.68 26.16 26.57
N ILE A 481 9.04 25.01 26.29
CA ILE A 481 7.63 24.91 25.93
C ILE A 481 6.75 24.75 27.16
N CYS A 482 6.93 23.66 27.94
CA CYS A 482 6.01 23.32 29.06
C CYS A 482 6.54 23.68 30.45
N LYS A 483 7.79 24.21 30.53
CA LYS A 483 8.43 24.65 31.79
C LYS A 483 8.70 23.55 32.82
N HIS A 484 8.68 22.27 32.41
CA HIS A 484 9.08 21.13 33.24
C HIS A 484 10.61 20.99 33.30
N GLY A 485 11.10 20.40 34.38
CA GLY A 485 12.53 20.22 34.63
C GLY A 485 13.09 18.95 34.02
N THR A 486 14.37 18.70 34.28
CA THR A 486 15.14 17.57 33.69
C THR A 486 14.59 16.19 34.09
N SER A 487 13.88 16.06 35.22
CA SER A 487 13.23 14.81 35.64
C SER A 487 12.17 14.29 34.66
N ASP A 488 11.66 15.16 33.80
CA ASP A 488 10.62 14.87 32.83
C ASP A 488 11.19 14.78 31.40
N PHE A 489 12.48 14.41 31.28
CA PHE A 489 13.16 14.18 30.01
C PHE A 489 13.72 12.77 29.93
N SER A 490 13.44 12.10 28.82
CA SER A 490 14.00 10.80 28.45
C SER A 490 15.05 10.96 27.37
N LYS A 491 16.13 10.15 27.46
CA LYS A 491 17.19 10.15 26.45
C LYS A 491 16.70 9.46 25.18
N LEU A 492 16.81 10.13 24.05
CA LEU A 492 16.61 9.52 22.73
C LEU A 492 17.83 8.65 22.41
N GLY A 493 17.59 7.34 22.15
CA GLY A 493 18.51 6.22 22.15
C GLY A 493 19.71 6.29 21.24
#